data_ddab9a3d07966c556cee223524d0e08f
#
_entry.id   ddab9a3d07966c556cee223524d0e08f
#
_cell.length_a   1.000
_cell.length_b   1.000
_cell.length_c   1.000
_cell.angle_alpha   90.00
_cell.angle_beta   90.00
_cell.angle_gamma   90.00
#
_symmetry.space_group_name_H-M   'P 1'
#
loop_
_entity.id
_entity.type
_entity.pdbx_description
1 polymer ?
#
loop_
_entity_poly.entity_id
_entity_poly.type
_entity_poly.pdbx_seq_one_letter_code
_entity_poly.pdbx_strand_id
1 'polypeptide(L)'
;MLTAIDRATALDAVRAAEPAVVTLDLGLPPDPDGTSEGFATLAEILRLKPDTKVIVASGHGARESALQAIADGAWDFYAKPIDIDALGLIVARAFHVHALETENRRLATRATGTALGGMITASPEMLKVTRTIERVAGADVSVMLLGASGTGKELLARGLHDSSPRRSGAFVAINCAAIPETLLESELFGHEKGAFTGAIKTTEGKIEQAQGGTLFLDEIGDVPLPLQVKLLRFLQERTIERIGGRKAIAVD
;
A
#
# COMPACT_ATOMS: atom_id res chain seq x y z
N MET A 1 16.94 32.41 6.66
CA MET A 1 15.61 32.97 6.35
C MET A 1 15.70 33.61 4.97
N LEU A 2 14.77 33.26 4.09
CA LEU A 2 14.61 33.85 2.74
C LEU A 2 13.36 34.73 2.77
N THR A 3 13.39 35.83 2.01
CA THR A 3 12.24 36.72 1.87
C THR A 3 11.87 36.88 0.40
N ALA A 4 10.60 36.98 0.11
CA ALA A 4 10.04 37.24 -1.21
C ALA A 4 9.02 38.37 -1.10
N ILE A 5 8.92 39.20 -2.14
CA ILE A 5 8.09 40.42 -2.12
C ILE A 5 6.82 40.26 -2.95
N ASP A 6 6.74 39.23 -3.78
CA ASP A 6 5.61 38.93 -4.64
C ASP A 6 5.50 37.41 -4.88
N ARG A 7 4.44 37.00 -5.59
CA ARG A 7 4.16 35.60 -5.91
C ARG A 7 5.30 34.95 -6.72
N ALA A 8 5.85 35.62 -7.72
CA ALA A 8 6.86 35.05 -8.60
C ALA A 8 8.13 34.72 -7.83
N THR A 9 8.65 35.69 -7.07
CA THR A 9 9.85 35.51 -6.22
C THR A 9 9.63 34.51 -5.09
N ALA A 10 8.41 34.42 -4.54
CA ALA A 10 8.06 33.41 -3.53
C ALA A 10 8.14 31.99 -4.09
N LEU A 11 7.58 31.77 -5.29
CA LEU A 11 7.59 30.45 -5.94
C LEU A 11 9.01 30.04 -6.36
N ASP A 12 9.82 30.97 -6.84
CA ASP A 12 11.23 30.70 -7.15
C ASP A 12 12.03 30.34 -5.90
N ALA A 13 11.80 31.04 -4.79
CA ALA A 13 12.41 30.70 -3.52
C ALA A 13 11.98 29.30 -3.00
N VAL A 14 10.71 28.95 -3.14
CA VAL A 14 10.18 27.63 -2.77
C VAL A 14 10.79 26.51 -3.62
N ARG A 15 10.93 26.72 -4.94
CA ARG A 15 11.58 25.76 -5.84
C ARG A 15 13.05 25.54 -5.52
N ALA A 16 13.77 26.63 -5.22
CA ALA A 16 15.22 26.60 -5.04
C ALA A 16 15.63 26.07 -3.65
N ALA A 17 14.90 26.44 -2.60
CA ALA A 17 15.29 26.18 -1.22
C ALA A 17 14.46 25.11 -0.50
N GLU A 18 13.33 24.68 -1.07
CA GLU A 18 12.41 23.67 -0.51
C GLU A 18 12.13 23.90 1.00
N PRO A 19 11.62 25.08 1.40
CA PRO A 19 11.49 25.42 2.80
C PRO A 19 10.49 24.51 3.54
N ALA A 20 10.84 24.10 4.75
CA ALA A 20 9.95 23.34 5.62
C ALA A 20 8.72 24.14 6.07
N VAL A 21 8.92 25.45 6.32
CA VAL A 21 7.89 26.38 6.80
C VAL A 21 7.95 27.66 5.97
N VAL A 22 6.79 28.15 5.58
CA VAL A 22 6.61 29.45 4.90
C VAL A 22 5.59 30.27 5.69
N THR A 23 5.90 31.52 5.96
CA THR A 23 4.92 32.51 6.40
C THR A 23 4.49 33.32 5.18
N LEU A 24 3.19 33.36 4.90
CA LEU A 24 2.60 33.97 3.72
C LEU A 24 1.65 35.09 4.11
N ASP A 25 1.92 36.31 3.63
CA ASP A 25 0.93 37.40 3.68
C ASP A 25 -0.10 37.22 2.55
N LEU A 26 -1.36 37.45 2.84
CA LEU A 26 -2.40 37.41 1.79
C LEU A 26 -2.40 38.66 0.92
N GLY A 27 -2.02 39.83 1.48
CA GLY A 27 -1.91 41.07 0.72
C GLY A 27 -0.60 41.17 -0.06
N LEU A 28 -0.53 40.45 -1.18
CA LEU A 28 0.63 40.47 -2.07
C LEU A 28 0.39 41.40 -3.28
N PRO A 29 1.42 42.07 -3.81
CA PRO A 29 1.32 42.76 -5.08
C PRO A 29 0.87 41.81 -6.22
N PRO A 30 0.05 42.26 -7.18
CA PRO A 30 -0.45 43.63 -7.40
C PRO A 30 -1.70 44.02 -6.57
N ASP A 31 -2.20 43.18 -5.68
CA ASP A 31 -3.42 43.39 -4.88
C ASP A 31 -3.12 43.41 -3.37
N PRO A 32 -2.41 44.46 -2.85
CA PRO A 32 -1.95 44.48 -1.47
C PRO A 32 -3.10 44.63 -0.43
N ASP A 33 -4.24 45.17 -0.84
CA ASP A 33 -5.42 45.32 0.01
C ASP A 33 -6.40 44.15 -0.11
N GLY A 34 -6.19 43.26 -1.09
CA GLY A 34 -6.96 42.07 -1.33
C GLY A 34 -6.32 40.79 -0.79
N THR A 35 -6.87 39.65 -1.16
CA THR A 35 -6.39 38.33 -0.71
C THR A 35 -6.18 37.37 -1.88
N SER A 36 -6.55 37.77 -3.10
CA SER A 36 -6.56 36.89 -4.27
C SER A 36 -5.17 36.35 -4.62
N GLU A 37 -4.15 37.19 -4.62
CA GLU A 37 -2.78 36.80 -4.92
C GLU A 37 -2.18 35.92 -3.81
N GLY A 38 -2.49 36.19 -2.55
CA GLY A 38 -2.08 35.37 -1.42
C GLY A 38 -2.66 33.95 -1.50
N PHE A 39 -3.95 33.79 -1.76
CA PHE A 39 -4.57 32.47 -1.92
C PHE A 39 -4.04 31.72 -3.16
N ALA A 40 -3.84 32.41 -4.28
CA ALA A 40 -3.23 31.81 -5.45
C ALA A 40 -1.78 31.35 -5.16
N THR A 41 -1.03 32.12 -4.37
CA THR A 41 0.33 31.75 -3.95
C THR A 41 0.31 30.53 -3.02
N LEU A 42 -0.62 30.49 -2.04
CA LEU A 42 -0.82 29.34 -1.17
C LEU A 42 -1.06 28.05 -1.97
N ALA A 43 -2.04 28.08 -2.87
CA ALA A 43 -2.40 26.94 -3.69
C ALA A 43 -1.20 26.42 -4.52
N GLU A 44 -0.41 27.35 -5.08
CA GLU A 44 0.73 26.99 -5.92
C GLU A 44 1.93 26.47 -5.09
N ILE A 45 2.19 27.01 -3.92
CA ILE A 45 3.19 26.49 -2.97
C ILE A 45 2.82 25.04 -2.61
N LEU A 46 1.59 24.78 -2.19
CA LEU A 46 1.14 23.44 -1.78
C LEU A 46 1.12 22.46 -2.96
N ARG A 47 0.85 22.92 -4.19
CA ARG A 47 0.97 22.09 -5.39
C ARG A 47 2.42 21.71 -5.70
N LEU A 48 3.37 22.63 -5.53
CA LEU A 48 4.80 22.42 -5.77
C LEU A 48 5.44 21.58 -4.66
N LYS A 49 5.12 21.86 -3.41
CA LYS A 49 5.68 21.24 -2.21
C LYS A 49 4.57 20.98 -1.18
N PRO A 50 3.83 19.86 -1.31
CA PRO A 50 2.71 19.53 -0.42
C PRO A 50 3.08 19.40 1.07
N ASP A 51 4.36 19.18 1.35
CA ASP A 51 4.87 18.98 2.71
C ASP A 51 5.23 20.28 3.42
N THR A 52 5.36 21.38 2.70
CA THR A 52 5.66 22.71 3.26
C THR A 52 4.53 23.16 4.18
N LYS A 53 4.84 23.53 5.41
CA LYS A 53 3.88 24.09 6.36
C LYS A 53 3.70 25.58 6.08
N VAL A 54 2.59 25.94 5.45
CA VAL A 54 2.31 27.35 5.15
C VAL A 54 1.48 27.96 6.27
N ILE A 55 2.00 29.00 6.93
CA ILE A 55 1.34 29.81 7.95
C ILE A 55 0.89 31.11 7.27
N VAL A 56 -0.41 31.32 7.19
CA VAL A 56 -0.96 32.51 6.53
C VAL A 56 -1.12 33.64 7.53
N ALA A 57 -0.65 34.84 7.19
CA ALA A 57 -0.89 36.06 7.96
C ALA A 57 -1.83 37.00 7.20
N SER A 58 -2.83 37.57 7.89
CA SER A 58 -3.79 38.51 7.27
C SER A 58 -4.23 39.60 8.26
N GLY A 59 -4.62 40.77 7.67
CA GLY A 59 -5.17 41.91 8.40
C GLY A 59 -6.68 41.85 8.56
N HIS A 60 -7.39 42.81 7.94
CA HIS A 60 -8.86 42.94 8.06
C HIS A 60 -9.62 41.75 7.44
N GLY A 61 -10.76 41.36 8.02
CA GLY A 61 -11.54 40.20 7.57
C GLY A 61 -11.01 38.83 8.06
N ALA A 62 -10.22 38.84 9.12
CA ALA A 62 -9.41 37.72 9.59
C ALA A 62 -10.13 36.38 9.72
N ARG A 63 -11.41 36.35 10.09
CA ARG A 63 -12.12 35.08 10.35
C ARG A 63 -12.48 34.31 9.08
N GLU A 64 -13.01 35.00 8.07
CA GLU A 64 -13.39 34.36 6.79
C GLU A 64 -12.14 33.92 6.02
N SER A 65 -11.14 34.81 5.92
CA SER A 65 -9.85 34.50 5.32
C SER A 65 -9.11 33.37 6.05
N ALA A 66 -9.23 33.28 7.38
CA ALA A 66 -8.66 32.18 8.16
C ALA A 66 -9.30 30.83 7.82
N LEU A 67 -10.66 30.78 7.79
CA LEU A 67 -11.39 29.58 7.44
C LEU A 67 -11.08 29.12 6.02
N GLN A 68 -11.03 30.06 5.08
CA GLN A 68 -10.68 29.78 3.69
C GLN A 68 -9.23 29.26 3.58
N ALA A 69 -8.24 29.92 4.23
CA ALA A 69 -6.85 29.49 4.17
C ALA A 69 -6.67 28.05 4.69
N ILE A 70 -7.30 27.70 5.81
CA ILE A 70 -7.26 26.35 6.36
C ILE A 70 -7.96 25.35 5.42
N ALA A 71 -9.11 25.71 4.84
CA ALA A 71 -9.80 24.89 3.86
C ALA A 71 -8.95 24.63 2.59
N ASP A 72 -8.16 25.62 2.17
CA ASP A 72 -7.25 25.55 1.03
C ASP A 72 -5.91 24.84 1.38
N GLY A 73 -5.75 24.37 2.63
CA GLY A 73 -4.60 23.54 3.05
C GLY A 73 -3.48 24.29 3.76
N ALA A 74 -3.68 25.56 4.17
CA ALA A 74 -2.74 26.22 5.06
C ALA A 74 -2.59 25.44 6.38
N TRP A 75 -1.37 25.37 6.89
CA TRP A 75 -1.09 24.64 8.13
C TRP A 75 -1.63 25.37 9.37
N ASP A 76 -1.52 26.71 9.35
CA ASP A 76 -2.05 27.57 10.41
C ASP A 76 -2.32 28.98 9.87
N PHE A 77 -3.01 29.79 10.67
CA PHE A 77 -3.36 31.17 10.33
C PHE A 77 -3.04 32.10 11.49
N TYR A 78 -2.56 33.30 11.19
CA TYR A 78 -2.24 34.33 12.16
C TYR A 78 -2.86 35.69 11.78
N ALA A 79 -3.55 36.32 12.74
CA ALA A 79 -4.13 37.64 12.54
C ALA A 79 -3.10 38.76 12.85
N LYS A 80 -3.02 39.78 11.99
CA LYS A 80 -2.25 41.01 12.28
C LYS A 80 -3.02 41.88 13.28
N PRO A 81 -2.33 42.61 14.23
CA PRO A 81 -0.87 42.80 14.33
C PRO A 81 -0.15 41.55 14.86
N ILE A 82 1.07 41.33 14.35
CA ILE A 82 1.84 40.14 14.66
C ILE A 82 2.47 40.26 16.04
N ASP A 83 2.13 39.37 16.97
CA ASP A 83 2.88 39.10 18.18
C ASP A 83 4.02 38.15 17.85
N ILE A 84 5.25 38.62 18.00
CA ILE A 84 6.46 37.89 17.59
C ILE A 84 6.64 36.61 18.40
N ASP A 85 6.30 36.63 19.70
CA ASP A 85 6.44 35.46 20.57
C ASP A 85 5.44 34.36 20.20
N ALA A 86 4.19 34.76 19.97
CA ALA A 86 3.14 33.84 19.51
C ALA A 86 3.45 33.26 18.13
N LEU A 87 3.88 34.10 17.18
CA LEU A 87 4.27 33.60 15.84
C LEU A 87 5.50 32.67 15.94
N GLY A 88 6.48 33.00 16.79
CA GLY A 88 7.64 32.15 17.04
C GLY A 88 7.24 30.74 17.50
N LEU A 89 6.27 30.64 18.40
CA LEU A 89 5.76 29.36 18.89
C LEU A 89 5.05 28.55 17.77
N ILE A 90 4.23 29.22 16.96
CA ILE A 90 3.54 28.58 15.81
C ILE A 90 4.56 28.05 14.80
N VAL A 91 5.55 28.86 14.44
CA VAL A 91 6.64 28.48 13.52
C VAL A 91 7.45 27.31 14.08
N ALA A 92 7.83 27.34 15.36
CA ALA A 92 8.56 26.24 15.99
C ALA A 92 7.75 24.92 15.94
N ARG A 93 6.45 24.99 16.23
CA ARG A 93 5.55 23.83 16.12
C ARG A 93 5.46 23.30 14.70
N ALA A 94 5.36 24.17 13.70
CA ALA A 94 5.35 23.80 12.29
C ALA A 94 6.64 23.07 11.87
N PHE A 95 7.80 23.57 12.28
CA PHE A 95 9.09 22.89 12.04
C PHE A 95 9.15 21.52 12.72
N HIS A 96 8.68 21.41 13.95
CA HIS A 96 8.68 20.15 14.68
C HIS A 96 7.80 19.09 13.99
N VAL A 97 6.58 19.46 13.57
CA VAL A 97 5.69 18.55 12.85
C VAL A 97 6.27 18.15 11.50
N HIS A 98 6.81 19.10 10.73
CA HIS A 98 7.47 18.81 9.45
C HIS A 98 8.66 17.83 9.64
N ALA A 99 9.48 18.03 10.67
CA ALA A 99 10.60 17.13 10.97
C ALA A 99 10.12 15.72 11.33
N LEU A 100 9.08 15.59 12.16
CA LEU A 100 8.50 14.31 12.52
C LEU A 100 7.90 13.57 11.30
N GLU A 101 7.18 14.28 10.44
CA GLU A 101 6.60 13.70 9.22
C GLU A 101 7.69 13.24 8.24
N THR A 102 8.76 14.06 8.11
CA THR A 102 9.93 13.72 7.26
C THR A 102 10.66 12.49 7.79
N GLU A 103 10.91 12.42 9.10
CA GLU A 103 11.55 11.25 9.71
C GLU A 103 10.65 10.00 9.64
N ASN A 104 9.35 10.16 9.86
CA ASN A 104 8.38 9.05 9.71
C ASN A 104 8.38 8.51 8.26
N ARG A 105 8.42 9.41 7.27
CA ARG A 105 8.53 9.04 5.85
C ARG A 105 9.86 8.35 5.54
N ARG A 106 10.96 8.85 6.09
CA ARG A 106 12.29 8.26 5.96
C ARG A 106 12.37 6.88 6.62
N LEU A 107 11.75 6.70 7.79
CA LEU A 107 11.64 5.40 8.44
C LEU A 107 10.74 4.45 7.65
N ALA A 108 9.64 4.94 7.11
CA ALA A 108 8.78 4.16 6.22
C ALA A 108 9.53 3.71 4.95
N THR A 109 10.32 4.60 4.30
CA THR A 109 11.16 4.25 3.15
C THR A 109 12.32 3.31 3.51
N ARG A 110 12.88 3.40 4.71
CA ARG A 110 13.88 2.43 5.20
C ARG A 110 13.25 1.07 5.54
N ALA A 111 12.03 1.05 6.07
CA ALA A 111 11.27 -0.18 6.29
C ALA A 111 10.86 -0.85 4.96
N THR A 112 10.73 -0.09 3.86
CA THR A 112 10.52 -0.61 2.50
C THR A 112 11.78 -1.21 1.87
N GLY A 113 12.94 -1.17 2.56
CA GLY A 113 14.18 -1.86 2.15
C GLY A 113 14.12 -3.39 2.25
N THR A 114 13.09 -3.95 2.87
CA THR A 114 12.70 -5.36 2.75
C THR A 114 11.47 -5.43 1.85
N ALA A 115 11.72 -5.40 0.53
CA ALA A 115 10.68 -5.63 -0.46
C ALA A 115 10.07 -7.02 -0.24
N LEU A 116 8.86 -7.08 0.36
CA LEU A 116 8.11 -8.32 0.51
C LEU A 116 7.97 -8.96 -0.89
N GLY A 117 8.63 -10.10 -1.14
CA GLY A 117 8.59 -10.78 -2.43
C GLY A 117 9.08 -9.95 -3.64
N GLY A 118 9.95 -8.94 -3.44
CA GLY A 118 10.41 -8.06 -4.51
C GLY A 118 9.46 -6.90 -4.86
N MET A 119 8.39 -6.68 -4.10
CA MET A 119 7.44 -5.60 -4.32
C MET A 119 8.03 -4.24 -3.93
N ILE A 120 8.09 -3.31 -4.86
CA ILE A 120 8.46 -1.91 -4.62
C ILE A 120 7.18 -1.09 -4.58
N THR A 121 6.86 -0.49 -3.42
CA THR A 121 5.66 0.35 -3.28
C THR A 121 5.92 1.55 -2.37
N ALA A 122 5.30 2.68 -2.71
CA ALA A 122 5.22 3.88 -1.87
C ALA A 122 3.76 4.17 -1.45
N SER A 123 2.79 3.36 -1.90
CA SER A 123 1.38 3.53 -1.53
C SER A 123 1.16 3.20 -0.05
N PRO A 124 0.55 4.11 0.73
CA PRO A 124 0.23 3.86 2.14
C PRO A 124 -0.69 2.66 2.35
N GLU A 125 -1.59 2.39 1.41
CA GLU A 125 -2.50 1.24 1.42
C GLU A 125 -1.72 -0.06 1.26
N MET A 126 -0.81 -0.12 0.30
CA MET A 126 0.03 -1.29 0.07
C MET A 126 0.99 -1.53 1.23
N LEU A 127 1.52 -0.49 1.86
CA LEU A 127 2.33 -0.62 3.08
C LEU A 127 1.53 -1.20 4.26
N LYS A 128 0.22 -0.95 4.36
CA LYS A 128 -0.65 -1.61 5.35
C LYS A 128 -0.82 -3.10 5.01
N VAL A 129 -1.01 -3.42 3.73
CA VAL A 129 -1.14 -4.82 3.26
C VAL A 129 0.14 -5.60 3.55
N THR A 130 1.32 -5.07 3.20
CA THR A 130 2.61 -5.74 3.46
C THR A 130 2.84 -5.99 4.96
N ARG A 131 2.56 -5.02 5.83
CA ARG A 131 2.62 -5.20 7.29
C ARG A 131 1.64 -6.27 7.79
N THR A 132 0.48 -6.39 7.17
CA THR A 132 -0.50 -7.43 7.52
C THR A 132 0.03 -8.80 7.14
N ILE A 133 0.61 -8.94 5.95
CA ILE A 133 1.25 -10.18 5.47
C ILE A 133 2.39 -10.59 6.40
N GLU A 134 3.29 -9.68 6.77
CA GLU A 134 4.39 -9.96 7.71
C GLU A 134 3.89 -10.49 9.06
N ARG A 135 2.78 -9.94 9.58
CA ARG A 135 2.18 -10.42 10.85
C ARG A 135 1.55 -11.79 10.71
N VAL A 136 0.91 -12.09 9.57
CA VAL A 136 0.20 -13.35 9.33
C VAL A 136 1.17 -14.46 8.90
N ALA A 137 2.31 -14.10 8.32
CA ALA A 137 3.28 -15.07 7.79
C ALA A 137 3.80 -16.07 8.83
N GLY A 138 3.84 -15.69 10.12
CA GLY A 138 4.23 -16.59 11.20
C GLY A 138 3.14 -17.56 11.65
N ALA A 139 1.90 -17.43 11.18
CA ALA A 139 0.77 -18.26 11.58
C ALA A 139 0.49 -19.35 10.53
N ASP A 140 0.08 -20.54 11.00
CA ASP A 140 -0.37 -21.63 10.11
C ASP A 140 -1.86 -21.48 9.78
N VAL A 141 -2.16 -20.56 8.86
CA VAL A 141 -3.53 -20.20 8.46
C VAL A 141 -3.64 -20.08 6.95
N SER A 142 -4.81 -20.39 6.42
CA SER A 142 -5.14 -20.08 5.03
C SER A 142 -5.40 -18.59 4.86
N VAL A 143 -4.82 -17.98 3.82
CA VAL A 143 -4.93 -16.55 3.53
C VAL A 143 -5.64 -16.35 2.19
N MET A 144 -6.65 -15.48 2.16
CA MET A 144 -7.30 -15.05 0.92
C MET A 144 -6.81 -13.67 0.53
N LEU A 145 -6.30 -13.53 -0.70
CA LEU A 145 -5.88 -12.28 -1.30
C LEU A 145 -6.96 -11.78 -2.27
N LEU A 146 -7.60 -10.66 -1.94
CA LEU A 146 -8.65 -10.05 -2.75
C LEU A 146 -8.08 -8.87 -3.54
N GLY A 147 -8.35 -8.81 -4.82
CA GLY A 147 -7.92 -7.72 -5.70
C GLY A 147 -8.22 -8.01 -7.16
N ALA A 148 -8.31 -6.96 -7.98
CA ALA A 148 -8.47 -7.08 -9.42
C ALA A 148 -7.33 -7.86 -10.07
N SER A 149 -7.52 -8.34 -11.31
CA SER A 149 -6.44 -8.98 -12.06
C SER A 149 -5.28 -7.99 -12.28
N GLY A 150 -4.03 -8.48 -12.22
CA GLY A 150 -2.84 -7.65 -12.40
C GLY A 150 -2.42 -6.79 -11.20
N THR A 151 -3.10 -6.83 -10.05
CA THR A 151 -2.76 -6.03 -8.85
C THR A 151 -1.58 -6.57 -8.04
N GLY A 152 -0.93 -7.67 -8.47
CA GLY A 152 0.24 -8.23 -7.81
C GLY A 152 -0.06 -9.25 -6.71
N LYS A 153 -1.22 -9.93 -6.75
CA LYS A 153 -1.59 -10.97 -5.77
C LYS A 153 -0.51 -12.07 -5.64
N GLU A 154 0.09 -12.50 -6.74
CA GLU A 154 1.16 -13.51 -6.72
C GLU A 154 2.42 -13.01 -6.00
N LEU A 155 2.81 -11.73 -6.19
CA LEU A 155 3.94 -11.15 -5.46
C LEU A 155 3.68 -11.13 -3.94
N LEU A 156 2.44 -10.82 -3.53
CA LEU A 156 2.05 -10.86 -2.12
C LEU A 156 2.07 -12.29 -1.57
N ALA A 157 1.61 -13.28 -2.35
CA ALA A 157 1.64 -14.69 -1.96
C ALA A 157 3.07 -15.21 -1.83
N ARG A 158 3.99 -14.84 -2.74
CA ARG A 158 5.43 -15.15 -2.62
C ARG A 158 6.04 -14.49 -1.40
N GLY A 159 5.74 -13.19 -1.17
CA GLY A 159 6.21 -12.49 0.01
C GLY A 159 5.72 -13.11 1.32
N LEU A 160 4.48 -13.60 1.35
CA LEU A 160 3.94 -14.37 2.49
C LEU A 160 4.75 -15.66 2.71
N HIS A 161 5.01 -16.44 1.66
CA HIS A 161 5.81 -17.65 1.71
C HIS A 161 7.23 -17.38 2.22
N ASP A 162 7.93 -16.39 1.61
CA ASP A 162 9.31 -16.04 1.94
C ASP A 162 9.47 -15.55 3.39
N SER A 163 8.41 -14.94 3.95
CA SER A 163 8.37 -14.45 5.33
C SER A 163 7.87 -15.50 6.34
N SER A 164 7.45 -16.68 5.87
CA SER A 164 6.86 -17.73 6.69
C SER A 164 7.90 -18.75 7.20
N PRO A 165 7.58 -19.57 8.22
CA PRO A 165 8.38 -20.73 8.59
C PRO A 165 8.54 -21.76 7.48
N ARG A 166 7.65 -21.73 6.47
CA ARG A 166 7.63 -22.65 5.31
C ARG A 166 8.48 -22.18 4.13
N ARG A 167 9.25 -21.08 4.27
CA ARG A 167 10.08 -20.47 3.21
C ARG A 167 11.11 -21.40 2.56
N SER A 168 11.51 -22.47 3.25
CA SER A 168 12.42 -23.49 2.71
C SER A 168 11.70 -24.60 1.94
N GLY A 169 10.36 -24.65 2.01
CA GLY A 169 9.53 -25.59 1.28
C GLY A 169 9.22 -25.12 -0.14
N ALA A 170 8.46 -25.91 -0.88
CA ALA A 170 8.06 -25.55 -2.23
C ALA A 170 7.00 -24.43 -2.23
N PHE A 171 7.13 -23.45 -3.13
CA PHE A 171 6.05 -22.54 -3.50
C PHE A 171 5.43 -23.02 -4.80
N VAL A 172 4.25 -23.63 -4.71
CA VAL A 172 3.52 -24.17 -5.87
C VAL A 172 2.37 -23.25 -6.22
N ALA A 173 2.47 -22.59 -7.38
CA ALA A 173 1.42 -21.72 -7.90
C ALA A 173 0.66 -22.42 -9.03
N ILE A 174 -0.65 -22.27 -9.03
CA ILE A 174 -1.55 -22.76 -10.08
C ILE A 174 -2.59 -21.69 -10.38
N ASN A 175 -2.77 -21.36 -11.66
CA ASN A 175 -3.85 -20.50 -12.11
C ASN A 175 -5.02 -21.38 -12.55
N CYS A 176 -6.10 -21.37 -11.78
CA CYS A 176 -7.26 -22.24 -11.99
C CYS A 176 -8.01 -21.91 -13.28
N ALA A 177 -8.01 -20.64 -13.71
CA ALA A 177 -8.66 -20.21 -14.96
C ALA A 177 -7.88 -20.63 -16.22
N ALA A 178 -6.57 -20.85 -16.10
CA ALA A 178 -5.72 -21.22 -17.24
C ALA A 178 -5.78 -22.71 -17.60
N ILE A 179 -6.36 -23.56 -16.75
CA ILE A 179 -6.40 -25.01 -16.92
C ILE A 179 -7.83 -25.42 -17.31
N PRO A 180 -8.01 -26.23 -18.38
CA PRO A 180 -9.32 -26.78 -18.71
C PRO A 180 -9.95 -27.51 -17.51
N GLU A 181 -11.25 -27.28 -17.29
CA GLU A 181 -11.99 -27.85 -16.15
C GLU A 181 -11.78 -29.36 -16.00
N THR A 182 -11.75 -30.10 -17.13
CA THR A 182 -11.55 -31.56 -17.17
C THR A 182 -10.16 -32.00 -16.69
N LEU A 183 -9.19 -31.13 -16.70
CA LEU A 183 -7.80 -31.41 -16.26
C LEU A 183 -7.49 -30.85 -14.88
N LEU A 184 -8.22 -29.80 -14.45
CA LEU A 184 -7.94 -29.07 -13.21
C LEU A 184 -7.96 -30.00 -11.99
N GLU A 185 -8.91 -30.93 -11.93
CA GLU A 185 -8.99 -31.90 -10.85
C GLU A 185 -7.75 -32.79 -10.79
N SER A 186 -7.30 -33.30 -11.96
CA SER A 186 -6.12 -34.14 -12.06
C SER A 186 -4.82 -33.38 -11.74
N GLU A 187 -4.73 -32.11 -12.10
CA GLU A 187 -3.59 -31.25 -11.76
C GLU A 187 -3.53 -30.98 -10.26
N LEU A 188 -4.66 -30.71 -9.61
CA LEU A 188 -4.71 -30.43 -8.17
C LEU A 188 -4.48 -31.66 -7.31
N PHE A 189 -5.23 -32.73 -7.54
CA PHE A 189 -5.28 -33.91 -6.67
C PHE A 189 -4.42 -35.09 -7.15
N GLY A 190 -3.92 -35.02 -8.39
CA GLY A 190 -3.20 -36.14 -9.01
C GLY A 190 -4.14 -37.30 -9.42
N HIS A 191 -3.56 -38.33 -10.02
CA HIS A 191 -4.32 -39.52 -10.48
C HIS A 191 -3.51 -40.79 -10.36
N GLU A 192 -4.19 -41.89 -10.16
CA GLU A 192 -3.64 -43.24 -10.26
C GLU A 192 -3.62 -43.72 -11.71
N LYS A 193 -2.70 -44.64 -12.00
CA LYS A 193 -2.64 -45.29 -13.31
C LYS A 193 -3.99 -45.95 -13.64
N GLY A 194 -4.55 -45.64 -14.82
CA GLY A 194 -5.81 -46.16 -15.27
C GLY A 194 -7.07 -45.42 -14.77
N ALA A 195 -6.90 -44.28 -14.08
CA ALA A 195 -8.03 -43.50 -13.58
C ALA A 195 -8.95 -42.94 -14.68
N PHE A 196 -8.37 -42.66 -15.85
CA PHE A 196 -9.11 -42.23 -17.06
C PHE A 196 -8.33 -42.62 -18.34
N THR A 197 -8.95 -42.46 -19.49
CA THR A 197 -8.32 -42.74 -20.79
C THR A 197 -7.14 -41.79 -21.00
N GLY A 198 -5.92 -42.35 -20.99
CA GLY A 198 -4.68 -41.57 -21.05
C GLY A 198 -3.87 -41.50 -19.74
N ALA A 199 -4.40 -42.00 -18.64
CA ALA A 199 -3.65 -42.13 -17.36
C ALA A 199 -2.68 -43.31 -17.39
N ILE A 200 -1.57 -43.16 -18.11
CA ILE A 200 -0.58 -44.22 -18.34
C ILE A 200 0.23 -44.53 -17.07
N LYS A 201 0.45 -43.55 -16.21
CA LYS A 201 1.20 -43.67 -14.96
C LYS A 201 0.47 -42.93 -13.83
N THR A 202 0.80 -43.28 -12.59
CA THR A 202 0.41 -42.50 -11.42
C THR A 202 1.15 -41.16 -11.42
N THR A 203 0.44 -40.06 -11.12
CA THR A 203 0.99 -38.71 -11.12
C THR A 203 0.54 -37.98 -9.84
N GLU A 204 1.48 -37.34 -9.17
CA GLU A 204 1.23 -36.53 -7.97
C GLU A 204 0.58 -35.20 -8.37
N GLY A 205 -0.39 -34.76 -7.56
CA GLY A 205 -1.06 -33.48 -7.74
C GLY A 205 -0.27 -32.31 -7.17
N LYS A 206 -0.67 -31.10 -7.53
CA LYS A 206 -0.06 -29.86 -7.03
C LYS A 206 -0.16 -29.72 -5.52
N ILE A 207 -1.23 -30.25 -4.91
CA ILE A 207 -1.41 -30.27 -3.45
C ILE A 207 -0.30 -31.12 -2.81
N GLU A 208 0.00 -32.31 -3.33
CA GLU A 208 1.09 -33.15 -2.83
C GLU A 208 2.47 -32.48 -3.05
N GLN A 209 2.68 -31.85 -4.20
CA GLN A 209 3.94 -31.15 -4.52
C GLN A 209 4.21 -29.97 -3.59
N ALA A 210 3.16 -29.38 -2.99
CA ALA A 210 3.27 -28.28 -2.04
C ALA A 210 3.51 -28.73 -0.59
N GLN A 211 3.68 -30.02 -0.35
CA GLN A 211 3.89 -30.60 0.98
C GLN A 211 4.98 -29.86 1.77
N GLY A 212 4.64 -29.42 2.99
CA GLY A 212 5.56 -28.66 3.85
C GLY A 212 5.92 -27.26 3.35
N GLY A 213 5.28 -26.81 2.28
CA GLY A 213 5.49 -25.53 1.61
C GLY A 213 4.24 -24.66 1.58
N THR A 214 3.99 -24.04 0.42
CA THR A 214 2.82 -23.17 0.20
C THR A 214 2.18 -23.46 -1.15
N LEU A 215 0.88 -23.70 -1.15
CA LEU A 215 0.07 -23.79 -2.37
C LEU A 215 -0.63 -22.45 -2.60
N PHE A 216 -0.42 -21.84 -3.75
CA PHE A 216 -1.11 -20.64 -4.19
C PHE A 216 -2.08 -20.96 -5.32
N LEU A 217 -3.37 -20.75 -5.06
CA LEU A 217 -4.45 -20.94 -6.05
C LEU A 217 -4.89 -19.55 -6.55
N ASP A 218 -4.47 -19.20 -7.76
CA ASP A 218 -4.93 -17.98 -8.41
C ASP A 218 -6.27 -18.20 -9.11
N GLU A 219 -7.09 -17.14 -9.18
CA GLU A 219 -8.45 -17.15 -9.74
C GLU A 219 -9.32 -18.31 -9.19
N ILE A 220 -9.31 -18.46 -7.85
CA ILE A 220 -10.06 -19.52 -7.15
C ILE A 220 -11.57 -19.45 -7.39
N GLY A 221 -12.09 -18.28 -7.79
CA GLY A 221 -13.51 -18.09 -8.15
C GLY A 221 -13.94 -18.86 -9.39
N ASP A 222 -13.01 -19.23 -10.26
CA ASP A 222 -13.29 -19.94 -11.52
C ASP A 222 -13.27 -21.47 -11.36
N VAL A 223 -13.02 -21.96 -10.14
CA VAL A 223 -13.04 -23.40 -9.84
C VAL A 223 -14.46 -23.93 -9.87
N PRO A 224 -14.74 -25.03 -10.61
CA PRO A 224 -16.06 -25.64 -10.67
C PRO A 224 -16.59 -26.10 -9.30
N LEU A 225 -17.90 -25.98 -9.07
CA LEU A 225 -18.55 -26.33 -7.80
C LEU A 225 -18.19 -27.71 -7.25
N PRO A 226 -18.17 -28.82 -8.05
CA PRO A 226 -17.78 -30.13 -7.54
C PRO A 226 -16.35 -30.14 -6.97
N LEU A 227 -15.44 -29.35 -7.57
CA LEU A 227 -14.07 -29.28 -7.17
C LEU A 227 -13.88 -28.39 -5.92
N GLN A 228 -14.71 -27.35 -5.78
CA GLN A 228 -14.73 -26.54 -4.55
C GLN A 228 -15.04 -27.38 -3.31
N VAL A 229 -15.97 -28.33 -3.42
CA VAL A 229 -16.31 -29.26 -2.32
C VAL A 229 -15.08 -30.11 -1.92
N LYS A 230 -14.33 -30.61 -2.91
CA LYS A 230 -13.10 -31.38 -2.65
C LYS A 230 -12.00 -30.53 -2.01
N LEU A 231 -11.84 -29.29 -2.49
CA LEU A 231 -10.90 -28.34 -1.88
C LEU A 231 -11.29 -27.98 -0.45
N LEU A 232 -12.56 -27.77 -0.17
CA LEU A 232 -13.05 -27.50 1.18
C LEU A 232 -12.75 -28.67 2.11
N ARG A 233 -13.00 -29.90 1.67
CA ARG A 233 -12.69 -31.10 2.43
C ARG A 233 -11.18 -31.22 2.70
N PHE A 234 -10.33 -30.96 1.70
CA PHE A 234 -8.88 -30.91 1.87
C PHE A 234 -8.45 -29.89 2.94
N LEU A 235 -9.00 -28.67 2.90
CA LEU A 235 -8.68 -27.63 3.89
C LEU A 235 -9.08 -28.02 5.32
N GLN A 236 -10.16 -28.79 5.48
CA GLN A 236 -10.66 -29.23 6.80
C GLN A 236 -9.93 -30.46 7.34
N GLU A 237 -9.72 -31.47 6.48
CA GLU A 237 -9.22 -32.77 6.87
C GLU A 237 -7.69 -32.91 6.69
N ARG A 238 -7.06 -32.02 5.96
CA ARG A 238 -5.63 -32.09 5.59
C ARG A 238 -5.28 -33.42 4.92
N THR A 239 -6.22 -34.00 4.18
CA THR A 239 -6.05 -35.24 3.43
C THR A 239 -6.61 -35.08 2.02
N ILE A 240 -6.01 -35.80 1.08
CA ILE A 240 -6.51 -35.88 -0.29
C ILE A 240 -6.61 -37.34 -0.75
N GLU A 241 -7.38 -37.57 -1.79
CA GLU A 241 -7.41 -38.83 -2.53
C GLU A 241 -7.12 -38.53 -4.00
N ARG A 242 -6.24 -39.28 -4.64
CA ARG A 242 -5.98 -39.19 -6.08
C ARG A 242 -7.16 -39.69 -6.87
N ILE A 243 -7.38 -39.15 -8.07
CA ILE A 243 -8.43 -39.64 -8.99
C ILE A 243 -8.19 -41.13 -9.28
N GLY A 244 -9.24 -41.95 -9.13
CA GLY A 244 -9.15 -43.40 -9.29
C GLY A 244 -8.52 -44.14 -8.12
N GLY A 245 -7.99 -43.43 -7.10
CA GLY A 245 -7.45 -43.98 -5.86
C GLY A 245 -8.51 -44.01 -4.75
N ARG A 246 -8.23 -44.80 -3.68
CA ARG A 246 -9.02 -44.86 -2.44
C ARG A 246 -8.15 -44.64 -1.21
N LYS A 247 -6.87 -44.35 -1.41
CA LYS A 247 -5.92 -44.14 -0.34
C LYS A 247 -5.93 -42.66 0.05
N ALA A 248 -6.28 -42.39 1.31
CA ALA A 248 -6.11 -41.06 1.88
C ALA A 248 -4.61 -40.76 2.06
N ILE A 249 -4.18 -39.60 1.56
CA ILE A 249 -2.81 -39.09 1.64
C ILE A 249 -2.86 -37.85 2.52
N ALA A 250 -2.14 -37.88 3.63
CA ALA A 250 -2.01 -36.72 4.52
C ALA A 250 -1.10 -35.68 3.88
N VAL A 251 -1.54 -34.44 3.89
CA VAL A 251 -0.81 -33.28 3.34
C VAL A 251 -0.80 -32.17 4.39
N ASP A 252 0.37 -31.61 4.65
CA ASP A 252 0.57 -30.49 5.57
C ASP A 252 0.71 -29.17 4.80
#